data_bc468e3de7bded8c8b6a6f5e2bcba09a
#
_entry.id   bc468e3de7bded8c8b6a6f5e2bcba09a
#
_cell.length_a   1.000
_cell.length_b   1.000
_cell.length_c   1.000
_cell.angle_alpha   90.00
_cell.angle_beta   90.00
_cell.angle_gamma   90.00
#
_symmetry.space_group_name_H-M   'P 1'
#
loop_
_entity.id
_entity.type
_entity.pdbx_description
1 polymer ?
#
loop_
_entity_poly.entity_id
_entity_poly.type
_entity_poly.pdbx_seq_one_letter_code
_entity_poly.pdbx_strand_id
1 'polypeptide(L)'
;MIVMSRKLDRERPDLAGKFYAAFEKAKALAYDDTLSDRGGFSVVYLREQLKEQMAKWGDPWKYGIKANQTTIDAFIKYNVEQGMIRQAPSYSDIFAAGTLDT
;
A
#
# COMPACT_ATOMS: atom_id res chain seq x y z
N MET A 1 4.85 3.29 3.99
CA MET A 1 3.59 3.66 4.70
C MET A 1 3.54 5.17 4.80
N ILE A 2 2.38 5.79 4.52
CA ILE A 2 2.16 7.23 4.69
C ILE A 2 1.46 7.41 6.02
N VAL A 3 1.88 8.40 6.79
CA VAL A 3 1.30 8.72 8.10
C VAL A 3 0.73 10.14 8.10
N MET A 4 -0.34 10.34 8.84
CA MET A 4 -0.95 11.64 9.05
C MET A 4 -1.30 11.82 10.52
N SER A 5 -1.40 13.07 10.98
CA SER A 5 -1.79 13.33 12.37
C SER A 5 -3.27 13.03 12.58
N ARG A 6 -3.64 12.55 13.76
CA ARG A 6 -5.06 12.34 14.12
C ARG A 6 -5.89 13.63 14.08
N LYS A 7 -5.24 14.79 14.29
CA LYS A 7 -5.90 16.10 14.14
C LYS A 7 -6.32 16.30 12.68
N LEU A 8 -5.41 16.11 11.74
CA LEU A 8 -5.67 16.29 10.31
C LEU A 8 -6.73 15.30 9.81
N ASP A 9 -6.68 14.04 10.26
CA ASP A 9 -7.69 13.02 9.91
C ASP A 9 -9.10 13.43 10.34
N ARG A 10 -9.24 14.03 11.56
CA ARG A 10 -10.53 14.54 12.03
C ARG A 10 -11.02 15.78 11.29
N GLU A 11 -10.10 16.71 10.95
CA GLU A 11 -10.44 17.93 10.22
C GLU A 11 -10.73 17.66 8.72
N ARG A 12 -10.10 16.64 8.16
CA ARG A 12 -10.20 16.29 6.76
C ARG A 12 -10.33 14.77 6.57
N PRO A 13 -11.45 14.17 6.94
CA PRO A 13 -11.67 12.72 6.87
C PRO A 13 -11.63 12.15 5.44
N ASP A 14 -11.82 13.02 4.43
CA ASP A 14 -11.73 12.69 3.01
C ASP A 14 -10.30 12.49 2.52
N LEU A 15 -9.32 13.03 3.24
CA LEU A 15 -7.95 13.20 2.74
C LEU A 15 -7.23 11.86 2.54
N ALA A 16 -7.34 10.94 3.50
CA ALA A 16 -6.70 9.63 3.42
C ALA A 16 -7.17 8.84 2.20
N GLY A 17 -8.49 8.81 1.93
CA GLY A 17 -9.05 8.17 0.75
C GLY A 17 -8.60 8.83 -0.56
N LYS A 18 -8.50 10.15 -0.58
CA LYS A 18 -7.98 10.89 -1.77
C LYS A 18 -6.51 10.56 -2.04
N PHE A 19 -5.68 10.47 -1.01
CA PHE A 19 -4.30 10.04 -1.18
C PHE A 19 -4.21 8.61 -1.69
N TYR A 20 -4.98 7.68 -1.12
CA TYR A 20 -5.04 6.31 -1.61
C TYR A 20 -5.37 6.26 -3.11
N ALA A 21 -6.43 6.93 -3.53
CA ALA A 21 -6.84 6.99 -4.94
C ALA A 21 -5.77 7.63 -5.84
N ALA A 22 -5.07 8.67 -5.36
CA ALA A 22 -3.98 9.30 -6.11
C ALA A 22 -2.79 8.34 -6.29
N PHE A 23 -2.42 7.56 -5.27
CA PHE A 23 -1.36 6.57 -5.38
C PHE A 23 -1.73 5.40 -6.28
N GLU A 24 -2.99 4.91 -6.24
CA GLU A 24 -3.47 3.89 -7.18
C GLU A 24 -3.36 4.38 -8.63
N LYS A 25 -3.77 5.62 -8.90
CA LYS A 25 -3.66 6.23 -10.22
C LYS A 25 -2.19 6.40 -10.65
N ALA A 26 -1.33 6.87 -9.76
CA ALA A 26 0.10 7.01 -10.04
C ALA A 26 0.76 5.67 -10.35
N LYS A 27 0.41 4.61 -9.60
CA LYS A 27 0.88 3.25 -9.86
C LYS A 27 0.45 2.74 -11.24
N ALA A 28 -0.82 2.96 -11.61
CA ALA A 28 -1.32 2.57 -12.94
C ALA A 28 -0.55 3.27 -14.06
N LEU A 29 -0.27 4.56 -13.93
CA LEU A 29 0.56 5.30 -14.88
C LEU A 29 2.00 4.77 -14.93
N ALA A 30 2.61 4.49 -13.77
CA ALA A 30 3.96 3.93 -13.71
C ALA A 30 4.05 2.54 -14.38
N TYR A 31 3.01 1.71 -14.23
CA TYR A 31 2.95 0.43 -14.94
C TYR A 31 2.81 0.61 -16.45
N ASP A 32 1.93 1.51 -16.90
CA ASP A 32 1.78 1.83 -18.32
C ASP A 32 3.09 2.34 -18.92
N ASP A 33 3.77 3.26 -18.25
CA ASP A 33 5.06 3.77 -18.70
C ASP A 33 6.14 2.68 -18.72
N THR A 34 6.18 1.82 -17.71
CA THR A 34 7.16 0.72 -17.64
C THR A 34 6.93 -0.35 -18.71
N LEU A 35 5.66 -0.69 -18.99
CA LEU A 35 5.29 -1.73 -19.94
C LEU A 35 5.28 -1.24 -21.39
N SER A 36 5.16 0.06 -21.62
CA SER A 36 5.26 0.69 -22.94
C SER A 36 6.72 0.96 -23.31
N ASP A 37 6.96 1.24 -24.60
CA ASP A 37 8.29 1.63 -25.06
C ASP A 37 8.61 3.11 -24.83
N ARG A 38 7.74 3.83 -24.10
CA ARG A 38 7.86 5.27 -23.88
C ARG A 38 8.77 5.65 -22.71
N GLY A 39 9.01 4.73 -21.77
CA GLY A 39 9.75 5.01 -20.55
C GLY A 39 11.22 4.63 -20.65
N GLY A 40 12.12 5.60 -20.51
CA GLY A 40 13.56 5.37 -20.31
C GLY A 40 13.86 5.17 -18.83
N PHE A 41 13.87 3.93 -18.34
CA PHE A 41 14.26 3.63 -16.96
C PHE A 41 15.73 3.29 -16.86
N SER A 42 16.40 3.78 -15.79
CA SER A 42 17.80 3.46 -15.52
C SER A 42 18.01 2.02 -15.03
N VAL A 43 16.94 1.31 -14.73
CA VAL A 43 16.99 -0.07 -14.21
C VAL A 43 16.92 -1.04 -15.39
N VAL A 44 17.98 -1.81 -15.54
CA VAL A 44 18.09 -2.84 -16.60
C VAL A 44 17.09 -3.96 -16.31
N TYR A 45 16.40 -4.43 -17.35
CA TYR A 45 15.39 -5.50 -17.29
C TYR A 45 14.13 -5.21 -16.43
N LEU A 46 13.87 -3.95 -16.07
CA LEU A 46 12.71 -3.60 -15.24
C LEU A 46 11.39 -4.08 -15.86
N ARG A 47 11.22 -3.90 -17.15
CA ARG A 47 10.01 -4.30 -17.89
C ARG A 47 9.81 -5.82 -17.87
N GLU A 48 10.86 -6.57 -18.15
CA GLU A 48 10.83 -8.03 -18.18
C GLU A 48 10.50 -8.59 -16.80
N GLN A 49 11.14 -8.05 -15.76
CA GLN A 49 10.88 -8.41 -14.38
C GLN A 49 9.45 -8.10 -13.97
N LEU A 50 8.92 -6.93 -14.34
CA LEU A 50 7.54 -6.57 -14.05
C LEU A 50 6.56 -7.50 -14.75
N LYS A 51 6.77 -7.81 -16.04
CA LYS A 51 5.94 -8.77 -16.79
C LYS A 51 5.94 -10.17 -16.15
N GLU A 52 7.11 -10.65 -15.73
CA GLU A 52 7.24 -11.94 -15.06
C GLU A 52 6.50 -11.97 -13.72
N GLN A 53 6.64 -10.92 -12.91
CA GLN A 53 5.96 -10.80 -11.61
C GLN A 53 4.45 -10.72 -11.80
N MET A 54 3.96 -9.93 -12.76
CA MET A 54 2.54 -9.83 -13.07
C MET A 54 1.95 -11.16 -13.56
N ALA A 55 2.70 -11.92 -14.35
CA ALA A 55 2.26 -13.24 -14.80
C ALA A 55 2.16 -14.26 -13.66
N LYS A 56 3.04 -14.18 -12.64
CA LYS A 56 3.06 -15.11 -11.50
C LYS A 56 2.06 -14.75 -10.41
N TRP A 57 1.89 -13.46 -10.08
CA TRP A 57 1.20 -13.01 -8.88
C TRP A 57 0.07 -12.00 -9.14
N GLY A 58 -0.17 -11.63 -10.39
CA GLY A 58 -1.05 -10.52 -10.74
C GLY A 58 -0.36 -9.19 -10.43
N ASP A 59 -1.06 -8.26 -9.76
CA ASP A 59 -0.43 -7.01 -9.32
C ASP A 59 0.60 -7.29 -8.22
N PRO A 60 1.92 -7.13 -8.48
CA PRO A 60 2.96 -7.38 -7.48
C PRO A 60 3.03 -6.30 -6.39
N TRP A 61 2.35 -5.16 -6.59
CA TRP A 61 2.41 -3.99 -5.71
C TRP A 61 1.03 -3.53 -5.26
N LYS A 62 0.30 -4.43 -4.60
CA LYS A 62 -1.06 -4.13 -4.13
C LYS A 62 -1.03 -3.11 -2.99
N TYR A 63 -1.81 -2.04 -3.15
CA TYR A 63 -2.16 -1.15 -2.06
C TYR A 63 -3.44 -1.62 -1.36
N GLY A 64 -3.74 -0.99 -0.22
CA GLY A 64 -4.95 -1.23 0.54
C GLY A 64 -4.82 -2.25 1.66
N ILE A 65 -5.75 -2.19 2.60
CA ILE A 65 -5.75 -3.01 3.81
C ILE A 65 -6.21 -4.42 3.48
N LYS A 66 -7.31 -4.58 2.75
CA LYS A 66 -7.88 -5.90 2.42
C LYS A 66 -6.92 -6.78 1.63
N ALA A 67 -6.25 -6.19 0.64
CA ALA A 67 -5.29 -6.92 -0.18
C ALA A 67 -4.02 -7.34 0.58
N ASN A 68 -3.71 -6.68 1.70
CA ASN A 68 -2.52 -6.91 2.52
C ASN A 68 -2.85 -7.44 3.92
N GLN A 69 -4.08 -7.83 4.19
CA GLN A 69 -4.55 -8.22 5.51
C GLN A 69 -3.66 -9.29 6.16
N THR A 70 -3.37 -10.37 5.46
CA THR A 70 -2.52 -11.45 5.97
C THR A 70 -1.14 -10.94 6.42
N THR A 71 -0.56 -10.02 5.66
CA THR A 71 0.76 -9.44 5.99
C THR A 71 0.67 -8.51 7.19
N ILE A 72 -0.39 -7.71 7.27
CA ILE A 72 -0.63 -6.79 8.39
C ILE A 72 -0.85 -7.57 9.69
N ASP A 73 -1.69 -8.61 9.65
CA ASP A 73 -1.97 -9.48 10.80
C ASP A 73 -0.70 -10.18 11.29
N ALA A 74 0.09 -10.74 10.39
CA ALA A 74 1.36 -11.35 10.73
C ALA A 74 2.34 -10.34 11.35
N PHE A 75 2.39 -9.12 10.81
CA PHE A 75 3.24 -8.05 11.36
C PHE A 75 2.80 -7.66 12.78
N ILE A 76 1.50 -7.46 13.01
CA ILE A 76 0.96 -7.17 14.34
C ILE A 76 1.29 -8.30 15.32
N LYS A 77 1.03 -9.55 14.92
CA LYS A 77 1.32 -10.74 15.72
C LYS A 77 2.79 -10.78 16.16
N TYR A 78 3.73 -10.62 15.22
CA TYR A 78 5.16 -10.66 15.54
C TYR A 78 5.58 -9.52 16.47
N ASN A 79 5.00 -8.31 16.34
CA ASN A 79 5.29 -7.22 17.26
C ASN A 79 4.84 -7.52 18.70
N VAL A 80 3.70 -8.20 18.88
CA VAL A 80 3.22 -8.65 20.19
C VAL A 80 4.14 -9.76 20.74
N GLU A 81 4.44 -10.78 19.94
CA GLU A 81 5.29 -11.91 20.36
C GLU A 81 6.70 -11.47 20.74
N GLN A 82 7.24 -10.46 20.08
CA GLN A 82 8.56 -9.91 20.38
C GLN A 82 8.54 -8.85 21.51
N GLY A 83 7.36 -8.57 22.09
CA GLY A 83 7.23 -7.59 23.16
C GLY A 83 7.40 -6.12 22.74
N MET A 84 7.37 -5.82 21.45
CA MET A 84 7.45 -4.44 20.94
C MET A 84 6.18 -3.65 21.24
N ILE A 85 5.03 -4.32 21.24
CA ILE A 85 3.75 -3.77 21.69
C ILE A 85 3.11 -4.74 22.70
N ARG A 86 2.34 -4.19 23.65
CA ARG A 86 1.75 -5.00 24.74
C ARG A 86 0.56 -5.84 24.30
N GLN A 87 -0.19 -5.33 23.33
CA GLN A 87 -1.40 -5.98 22.79
C GLN A 87 -1.61 -5.60 21.34
N ALA A 88 -2.30 -6.45 20.61
CA ALA A 88 -2.66 -6.17 19.22
C ALA A 88 -3.64 -5.00 19.14
N PRO A 89 -3.32 -3.93 18.37
CA PRO A 89 -4.26 -2.86 18.10
C PRO A 89 -5.32 -3.31 17.08
N SER A 90 -6.49 -2.68 17.11
CA SER A 90 -7.46 -2.81 16.03
C SER A 90 -7.00 -2.05 14.78
N TYR A 91 -7.53 -2.38 13.62
CA TYR A 91 -7.22 -1.64 12.38
C TYR A 91 -7.62 -0.16 12.48
N SER A 92 -8.75 0.15 13.15
CA SER A 92 -9.18 1.52 13.39
C SER A 92 -8.27 2.33 14.33
N ASP A 93 -7.39 1.67 15.10
CA ASP A 93 -6.40 2.35 15.93
C ASP A 93 -5.18 2.82 15.14
N ILE A 94 -4.86 2.14 14.03
CA ILE A 94 -3.65 2.37 13.25
C ILE A 94 -3.91 2.95 11.86
N PHE A 95 -5.09 2.75 11.28
CA PHE A 95 -5.42 3.24 9.95
C PHE A 95 -6.49 4.33 9.99
N ALA A 96 -6.41 5.27 9.08
CA ALA A 96 -7.41 6.31 8.91
C ALA A 96 -8.75 5.70 8.48
N ALA A 97 -9.87 6.21 9.05
CA ALA A 97 -11.20 5.67 8.79
C ALA A 97 -11.54 5.60 7.29
N GLY A 98 -11.12 6.58 6.51
CA GLY A 98 -11.34 6.64 5.06
C GLY A 98 -10.58 5.60 4.23
N THR A 99 -9.75 4.73 4.87
CA THR A 99 -8.97 3.69 4.18
C THR A 99 -9.30 2.27 4.68
N LEU A 100 -10.18 2.10 5.66
CA LEU A 100 -10.47 0.78 6.25
C LEU A 100 -11.09 -0.21 5.26
N ASP A 101 -11.78 0.28 4.25
CA ASP A 101 -12.43 -0.56 3.22
C ASP A 101 -11.60 -0.78 1.96
N THR A 102 -10.35 -0.30 1.93
CA THR A 102 -9.45 -0.43 0.76
C THR A 102 -8.80 -1.81 0.65
#